data_0706e92c7452c8cb43354fb692270d07
#
_entry.id   0706e92c7452c8cb43354fb692270d07
#
_cell.length_a   1.000
_cell.length_b   1.000
_cell.length_c   1.000
_cell.angle_alpha   90.00
_cell.angle_beta   90.00
_cell.angle_gamma   90.00
#
_symmetry.space_group_name_H-M   'P 1'
#
loop_
_entity.id
_entity.type
_entity.pdbx_description
1 polymer ?
#
loop_
_entity_poly.entity_id
_entity_poly.type
_entity_poly.pdbx_seq_one_letter_code
_entity_poly.pdbx_strand_id
1 'polypeptide(L)'
;MTNTTTPAYFIVQIKAKSLEELVQRYGNFAIPLLEKFEGQMIAGTPTPQVIEGTWDGNWAAILRFPSLEKAQGWYYSSEYQPLRDLRINELTEDGRIMLLEGMA
;
A
#
# COMPACT_ATOMS: atom_id res chain seq x y z
N MET A 1 31.70 -9.63 -3.60
CA MET A 1 30.64 -9.38 -2.62
C MET A 1 29.39 -8.86 -3.29
N THR A 2 28.31 -9.49 -2.99
CA THR A 2 27.04 -9.12 -3.60
C THR A 2 26.30 -8.15 -2.70
N ASN A 3 25.99 -6.98 -3.22
CA ASN A 3 25.12 -6.04 -2.52
C ASN A 3 23.67 -6.44 -2.80
N THR A 4 23.20 -7.43 -2.05
CA THR A 4 21.82 -7.87 -2.16
C THR A 4 20.97 -6.98 -1.28
N THR A 5 20.12 -6.21 -1.89
CA THR A 5 19.16 -5.41 -1.16
C THR A 5 17.99 -6.29 -0.76
N THR A 6 17.70 -6.32 0.53
CA THR A 6 16.53 -7.05 1.02
C THR A 6 15.28 -6.27 0.63
N PRO A 7 14.32 -6.88 -0.05
CA PRO A 7 13.08 -6.19 -0.39
C PRO A 7 12.25 -5.88 0.84
N ALA A 8 11.37 -4.92 0.72
CA ALA A 8 10.44 -4.56 1.77
C ALA A 8 9.01 -4.56 1.22
N TYR A 9 8.05 -4.81 2.09
CA TYR A 9 6.67 -4.99 1.70
C TYR A 9 5.75 -4.16 2.58
N PHE A 10 4.81 -3.47 1.94
CA PHE A 10 3.67 -2.90 2.64
C PHE A 10 2.52 -3.91 2.57
N ILE A 11 1.97 -4.21 3.72
CA ILE A 11 0.73 -4.99 3.82
C ILE A 11 -0.40 -3.99 4.02
N VAL A 12 -1.30 -3.91 3.05
CA VAL A 12 -2.37 -2.92 3.01
C VAL A 12 -3.70 -3.62 3.26
N GLN A 13 -4.44 -3.16 4.27
CA GLN A 13 -5.78 -3.64 4.58
C GLN A 13 -6.67 -2.42 4.78
N ILE A 14 -7.67 -2.26 3.93
CA ILE A 14 -8.48 -1.05 3.89
C ILE A 14 -9.96 -1.39 3.83
N LYS A 15 -10.76 -0.62 4.57
CA LYS A 15 -12.20 -0.58 4.39
C LYS A 15 -12.55 0.74 3.71
N ALA A 16 -12.71 0.70 2.40
CA ALA A 16 -13.05 1.88 1.63
C ALA A 16 -14.54 2.17 1.72
N LYS A 17 -14.89 3.45 1.80
CA LYS A 17 -16.30 3.87 1.74
C LYS A 17 -16.88 3.56 0.37
N SER A 18 -16.08 3.76 -0.68
CA SER A 18 -16.40 3.43 -2.06
C SER A 18 -15.13 3.02 -2.76
N LEU A 19 -15.08 1.78 -3.26
CA LEU A 19 -13.93 1.30 -4.02
C LEU A 19 -13.72 2.11 -5.29
N GLU A 20 -14.81 2.50 -5.94
CA GLU A 20 -14.73 3.32 -7.14
C GLU A 20 -14.06 4.65 -6.87
N GLU A 21 -14.45 5.35 -5.79
CA GLU A 21 -13.83 6.62 -5.42
C GLU A 21 -12.38 6.42 -4.99
N LEU A 22 -12.10 5.33 -4.30
CA LEU A 22 -10.72 5.03 -3.88
C LEU A 22 -9.81 4.92 -5.10
N VAL A 23 -10.27 4.24 -6.14
CA VAL A 23 -9.51 4.12 -7.39
C VAL A 23 -9.39 5.47 -8.09
N GLN A 24 -10.50 6.17 -8.28
CA GLN A 24 -10.54 7.41 -9.05
C GLN A 24 -9.77 8.56 -8.38
N ARG A 25 -9.89 8.69 -7.08
CA ARG A 25 -9.34 9.84 -6.36
C ARG A 25 -8.00 9.56 -5.71
N TYR A 26 -7.64 8.29 -5.55
CA TYR A 26 -6.42 7.89 -4.87
C TYR A 26 -5.56 6.96 -5.73
N GLY A 27 -6.08 5.80 -6.08
CA GLY A 27 -5.30 4.76 -6.77
C GLY A 27 -4.67 5.24 -8.07
N ASN A 28 -5.43 5.96 -8.87
CA ASN A 28 -4.94 6.46 -10.16
C ASN A 28 -3.74 7.41 -10.03
N PHE A 29 -3.54 8.00 -8.86
CA PHE A 29 -2.41 8.89 -8.59
C PHE A 29 -1.34 8.19 -7.76
N ALA A 30 -1.75 7.32 -6.84
CA ALA A 30 -0.81 6.63 -5.96
C ALA A 30 0.04 5.60 -6.70
N ILE A 31 -0.55 4.88 -7.67
CA ILE A 31 0.18 3.84 -8.41
C ILE A 31 1.33 4.40 -9.23
N PRO A 32 1.14 5.45 -10.05
CA PRO A 32 2.27 6.04 -10.77
C PRO A 32 3.35 6.56 -9.83
N LEU A 33 2.96 7.14 -8.70
CA LEU A 33 3.91 7.63 -7.71
C LEU A 33 4.68 6.47 -7.06
N LEU A 34 3.98 5.37 -6.76
CA LEU A 34 4.58 4.14 -6.25
C LEU A 34 5.68 3.66 -7.21
N GLU A 35 5.37 3.61 -8.49
CA GLU A 35 6.31 3.15 -9.51
C GLU A 35 7.53 4.07 -9.63
N LYS A 36 7.34 5.36 -9.45
CA LYS A 36 8.43 6.33 -9.44
C LYS A 36 9.47 6.01 -8.37
N PHE A 37 9.03 5.44 -7.25
CA PHE A 37 9.91 5.01 -6.15
C PHE A 37 10.28 3.53 -6.27
N GLU A 38 10.09 2.93 -7.45
CA GLU A 38 10.45 1.54 -7.74
C GLU A 38 9.58 0.52 -6.99
N GLY A 39 8.39 0.94 -6.57
CA GLY A 39 7.44 0.04 -5.92
C GLY A 39 6.55 -0.67 -6.94
N GLN A 40 6.01 -1.80 -6.53
CA GLN A 40 5.09 -2.60 -7.33
C GLN A 40 3.97 -3.14 -6.46
N MET A 41 2.76 -3.11 -6.95
CA MET A 41 1.67 -3.86 -6.31
C MET A 41 1.74 -5.29 -6.83
N ILE A 42 2.18 -6.22 -5.99
CA ILE A 42 2.37 -7.61 -6.39
C ILE A 42 1.17 -8.50 -6.07
N ALA A 43 0.23 -8.00 -5.28
CA ALA A 43 -1.04 -8.67 -5.01
C ALA A 43 -2.05 -7.60 -4.62
N GLY A 44 -3.30 -7.82 -4.99
CA GLY A 44 -4.37 -6.90 -4.60
C GLY A 44 -5.72 -7.48 -4.98
N THR A 45 -6.68 -7.34 -4.09
CA THR A 45 -8.04 -7.86 -4.31
C THR A 45 -9.04 -7.13 -3.43
N PRO A 46 -10.27 -6.89 -3.95
CA PRO A 46 -11.36 -6.39 -3.10
C PRO A 46 -12.01 -7.51 -2.28
N THR A 47 -11.68 -8.78 -2.53
CA THR A 47 -12.32 -9.91 -1.88
C THR A 47 -11.30 -10.91 -1.34
N PRO A 48 -10.47 -10.49 -0.37
CA PRO A 48 -9.50 -11.43 0.22
C PRO A 48 -10.22 -12.52 0.99
N GLN A 49 -9.64 -13.73 0.97
CA GLN A 49 -10.17 -14.84 1.75
C GLN A 49 -9.58 -14.76 3.15
N VAL A 50 -10.42 -14.57 4.16
CA VAL A 50 -9.97 -14.59 5.55
C VAL A 50 -9.92 -16.04 6.01
N ILE A 51 -8.71 -16.54 6.23
CA ILE A 51 -8.51 -17.94 6.61
C ILE A 51 -8.73 -18.13 8.12
N GLU A 52 -8.28 -17.16 8.91
CA GLU A 52 -8.49 -17.18 10.36
C GLU A 52 -8.83 -15.78 10.82
N GLY A 53 -9.72 -15.70 11.79
CA GLY A 53 -10.15 -14.42 12.34
C GLY A 53 -11.27 -13.78 11.57
N THR A 54 -11.50 -12.50 11.84
CA THR A 54 -12.55 -11.72 11.17
C THR A 54 -11.99 -10.41 10.67
N TRP A 55 -12.44 -10.01 9.48
CA TRP A 55 -12.09 -8.73 8.90
C TRP A 55 -13.16 -8.34 7.89
N ASP A 56 -13.64 -7.11 7.97
CA ASP A 56 -14.73 -6.63 7.13
C ASP A 56 -14.29 -5.60 6.09
N GLY A 57 -13.01 -5.48 5.84
CA GLY A 57 -12.48 -4.61 4.80
C GLY A 57 -12.81 -5.10 3.40
N ASN A 58 -12.63 -4.23 2.44
CA ASN A 58 -12.95 -4.52 1.04
C ASN A 58 -11.80 -4.27 0.08
N TRP A 59 -10.58 -4.13 0.61
CA TRP A 59 -9.38 -4.04 -0.23
C TRP A 59 -8.17 -4.51 0.58
N ALA A 60 -7.43 -5.44 0.01
CA ALA A 60 -6.16 -5.88 0.58
C ALA A 60 -5.13 -5.93 -0.53
N ALA A 61 -3.91 -5.49 -0.23
CA ALA A 61 -2.85 -5.46 -1.23
C ALA A 61 -1.49 -5.68 -0.58
N ILE A 62 -0.54 -6.12 -1.40
CA ILE A 62 0.86 -6.18 -1.02
C ILE A 62 1.66 -5.35 -2.02
N LEU A 63 2.41 -4.40 -1.49
CA LEU A 63 3.30 -3.55 -2.30
C LEU A 63 4.73 -3.98 -2.01
N ARG A 64 5.54 -4.12 -3.06
CA ARG A 64 6.93 -4.51 -2.93
C ARG A 64 7.85 -3.38 -3.36
N PHE A 65 8.89 -3.15 -2.58
CA PHE A 65 9.96 -2.20 -2.90
C PHE A 65 11.30 -2.92 -2.86
N PRO A 66 12.31 -2.44 -3.61
CA PRO A 66 13.63 -3.07 -3.59
C PRO A 66 14.32 -3.03 -2.23
N SER A 67 13.95 -2.08 -1.38
CA SER A 67 14.56 -1.92 -0.05
C SER A 67 13.61 -1.21 0.91
N LEU A 68 13.91 -1.34 2.18
CA LEU A 68 13.18 -0.61 3.23
C LEU A 68 13.28 0.90 3.01
N GLU A 69 14.47 1.37 2.61
CA GLU A 69 14.71 2.78 2.35
C GLU A 69 13.82 3.32 1.23
N LYS A 70 13.68 2.57 0.15
CA LYS A 70 12.82 2.97 -0.97
C LYS A 70 11.34 2.98 -0.55
N ALA A 71 10.93 1.99 0.23
CA ALA A 71 9.56 1.92 0.74
C ALA A 71 9.23 3.14 1.60
N GLN A 72 10.11 3.47 2.53
CA GLN A 72 9.95 4.62 3.40
C GLN A 72 10.01 5.93 2.60
N GLY A 73 10.89 5.98 1.59
CA GLY A 73 11.02 7.13 0.72
C GLY A 73 9.70 7.46 0.03
N TRP A 74 8.98 6.45 -0.44
CA TRP A 74 7.67 6.64 -1.05
C TRP A 74 6.64 7.11 -0.03
N TYR A 75 6.51 6.39 1.08
CA TYR A 75 5.44 6.66 2.05
C TYR A 75 5.58 8.03 2.70
N TYR A 76 6.81 8.44 2.98
CA TYR A 76 7.08 9.72 3.65
C TYR A 76 7.42 10.86 2.68
N SER A 77 7.32 10.62 1.37
CA SER A 77 7.57 11.68 0.39
C SER A 77 6.52 12.78 0.51
N SER A 78 6.92 14.00 0.21
CA SER A 78 6.01 15.14 0.20
C SER A 78 4.90 14.97 -0.86
N GLU A 79 5.21 14.27 -1.92
CA GLU A 79 4.26 14.00 -3.00
C GLU A 79 3.12 13.07 -2.56
N TYR A 80 3.42 12.14 -1.64
CA TYR A 80 2.43 11.19 -1.18
C TYR A 80 1.52 11.74 -0.06
N GLN A 81 2.00 12.72 0.71
CA GLN A 81 1.25 13.18 1.89
C GLN A 81 -0.18 13.63 1.58
N PRO A 82 -0.45 14.41 0.52
CA PRO A 82 -1.83 14.76 0.19
C PRO A 82 -2.71 13.54 -0.13
N LEU A 83 -2.14 12.55 -0.79
CA LEU A 83 -2.86 11.31 -1.12
C LEU A 83 -3.14 10.50 0.14
N ARG A 84 -2.18 10.42 1.05
CA ARG A 84 -2.34 9.75 2.33
C ARG A 84 -3.48 10.40 3.13
N ASP A 85 -3.47 11.71 3.23
CA ASP A 85 -4.47 12.45 3.99
C ASP A 85 -5.86 12.28 3.38
N LEU A 86 -5.95 12.30 2.06
CA LEU A 86 -7.21 12.07 1.35
C LEU A 86 -7.75 10.66 1.66
N ARG A 87 -6.87 9.65 1.59
CA ARG A 87 -7.26 8.26 1.87
C ARG A 87 -7.79 8.12 3.29
N ILE A 88 -7.03 8.63 4.25
CA ILE A 88 -7.37 8.46 5.68
C ILE A 88 -8.61 9.25 6.04
N ASN A 89 -8.70 10.51 5.59
CA ASN A 89 -9.73 11.42 6.08
C ASN A 89 -11.05 11.35 5.31
N GLU A 90 -11.01 10.96 4.04
CA GLU A 90 -12.20 11.01 3.20
C GLU A 90 -12.62 9.69 2.56
N LEU A 91 -11.67 8.83 2.21
CA LEU A 91 -11.96 7.69 1.35
C LEU A 91 -12.13 6.36 2.07
N THR A 92 -11.70 6.27 3.32
CA THR A 92 -11.75 5.02 4.07
C THR A 92 -12.43 5.17 5.42
N GLU A 93 -13.07 4.11 5.88
CA GLU A 93 -13.63 4.04 7.23
C GLU A 93 -12.61 3.47 8.20
N ASP A 94 -11.75 2.58 7.71
CA ASP A 94 -10.73 1.93 8.50
C ASP A 94 -9.59 1.52 7.58
N GLY A 95 -8.40 1.42 8.14
CA GLY A 95 -7.25 1.01 7.36
C GLY A 95 -6.08 0.65 8.25
N ARG A 96 -5.32 -0.31 7.77
CA ARG A 96 -4.12 -0.77 8.45
C ARG A 96 -3.05 -0.98 7.42
N ILE A 97 -1.93 -0.32 7.59
CA ILE A 97 -0.78 -0.45 6.69
C ILE A 97 0.44 -0.77 7.54
N MET A 98 1.08 -1.88 7.22
CA MET A 98 2.28 -2.32 7.93
C MET A 98 3.43 -2.46 6.95
N LEU A 99 4.62 -2.11 7.37
CA LEU A 99 5.82 -2.24 6.56
C LEU A 99 6.71 -3.34 7.15
N LEU A 100 7.05 -4.32 6.33
CA LEU A 100 7.90 -5.42 6.74
C LEU A 100 9.09 -5.52 5.80
N GLU A 101 10.27 -5.70 6.38
CA GLU A 101 11.43 -6.05 5.59
C GLU A 101 11.39 -7.54 5.29
N GLY A 102 11.77 -7.92 4.08
CA GLY A 102 11.78 -9.31 3.69
C GLY A 102 12.84 -10.11 4.43
N MET A 103 12.67 -11.40 4.45
CA MET A 103 13.66 -12.31 5.02
C MET A 103 14.72 -12.58 3.95
N ALA A 104 15.97 -12.39 4.34
CA ALA A 104 17.10 -12.58 3.42
C ALA A 104 17.41 -14.07 3.22
#